data_b9807c6bc901e8b19b1054eadd937018
#
_entry.id   b9807c6bc901e8b19b1054eadd937018
#
_cell.length_a   1.000
_cell.length_b   1.000
_cell.length_c   1.000
_cell.angle_alpha   90.00
_cell.angle_beta   90.00
_cell.angle_gamma   90.00
#
_symmetry.space_group_name_H-M   'P 1'
#
loop_
_entity.id
_entity.type
_entity.pdbx_description
1 polymer ?
#
loop_
_entity_poly.entity_id
_entity_poly.type
_entity_poly.pdbx_seq_one_letter_code
_entity_poly.pdbx_strand_id
1 'polypeptide(L)'
;MLSFSHLSLADGVPIYQQILRYVKLGIAGGTIAHGEELPSRRVVSALLGVNPNTVQKAYRLLEEEGLILSHTGAKSTVVADEAAQSRVRGELLQAEVRDTIAAMK
;
A
#
# COMPACT_ATOMS: atom_id res chain seq x y z
N MET A 1 -3.46 5.80 13.35
CA MET A 1 -2.87 4.58 12.77
C MET A 1 -3.65 4.17 11.52
N LEU A 2 -2.95 3.81 10.47
CA LEU A 2 -3.55 3.31 9.24
C LEU A 2 -4.36 2.04 9.52
N SER A 3 -5.57 1.95 8.97
CA SER A 3 -6.44 0.81 9.15
C SER A 3 -6.60 0.04 7.84
N PHE A 4 -6.52 -1.28 7.90
CA PHE A 4 -6.80 -2.17 6.77
C PHE A 4 -8.19 -2.78 6.84
N SER A 5 -9.03 -2.34 7.78
CA SER A 5 -10.37 -2.91 7.97
C SER A 5 -11.30 -2.73 6.78
N HIS A 6 -11.02 -1.74 5.92
CA HIS A 6 -11.81 -1.48 4.71
C HIS A 6 -11.30 -2.19 3.46
N LEU A 7 -10.17 -2.91 3.58
CA LEU A 7 -9.62 -3.66 2.45
C LEU A 7 -10.39 -4.96 2.28
N SER A 8 -11.05 -5.11 1.13
CA SER A 8 -11.66 -6.37 0.73
C SER A 8 -10.76 -7.07 -0.28
N LEU A 9 -10.34 -8.29 0.05
CA LEU A 9 -9.45 -9.05 -0.83
C LEU A 9 -10.24 -9.69 -1.97
N ALA A 10 -9.74 -9.52 -3.20
CA ALA A 10 -10.32 -10.10 -4.40
C ALA A 10 -9.53 -11.34 -4.84
N ASP A 11 -10.21 -12.25 -5.54
CA ASP A 11 -9.57 -13.42 -6.12
C ASP A 11 -8.82 -13.04 -7.41
N GLY A 12 -7.79 -13.82 -7.75
CA GLY A 12 -7.09 -13.67 -9.01
C GLY A 12 -5.98 -12.62 -9.02
N VAL A 13 -5.78 -11.89 -7.92
CA VAL A 13 -4.69 -10.92 -7.77
C VAL A 13 -3.88 -11.30 -6.54
N PRO A 14 -2.53 -11.32 -6.62
CA PRO A 14 -1.71 -11.60 -5.45
C PRO A 14 -2.04 -10.66 -4.29
N ILE A 15 -2.16 -11.21 -3.09
CA ILE A 15 -2.58 -10.46 -1.91
C ILE A 15 -1.63 -9.30 -1.61
N TYR A 16 -0.31 -9.52 -1.74
CA TYR A 16 0.65 -8.45 -1.47
C TYR A 16 0.44 -7.24 -2.40
N GLN A 17 0.03 -7.47 -3.65
CA GLN A 17 -0.26 -6.38 -4.59
C GLN A 17 -1.51 -5.60 -4.17
N GLN A 18 -2.50 -6.28 -3.62
CA GLN A 18 -3.70 -5.63 -3.10
C GLN A 18 -3.40 -4.75 -1.90
N ILE A 19 -2.51 -5.21 -1.02
CA ILE A 19 -2.05 -4.41 0.13
C ILE A 19 -1.30 -3.16 -0.36
N LEU A 20 -0.37 -3.34 -1.31
CA LEU A 20 0.37 -2.23 -1.92
C LEU A 20 -0.57 -1.19 -2.51
N ARG A 21 -1.51 -1.64 -3.32
CA ARG A 21 -2.47 -0.76 -3.99
C ARG A 21 -3.33 0.00 -2.98
N TYR A 22 -3.78 -0.68 -1.93
CA TYR A 22 -4.57 -0.05 -0.88
C TYR A 22 -3.83 1.13 -0.24
N VAL A 23 -2.57 0.92 0.12
CA VAL A 23 -1.74 1.98 0.72
C VAL A 23 -1.49 3.11 -0.29
N LYS A 24 -1.15 2.77 -1.53
CA LYS A 24 -0.90 3.76 -2.58
C LYS A 24 -2.13 4.61 -2.87
N LEU A 25 -3.30 4.00 -2.95
CA LEU A 25 -4.55 4.72 -3.17
C LEU A 25 -4.85 5.68 -2.01
N GLY A 26 -4.58 5.25 -0.78
CA GLY A 26 -4.75 6.09 0.39
C GLY A 26 -3.80 7.28 0.41
N ILE A 27 -2.55 7.06 0.00
CA ILE A 27 -1.56 8.14 -0.12
C ILE A 27 -1.99 9.13 -1.20
N ALA A 28 -2.32 8.63 -2.39
CA ALA A 28 -2.72 9.47 -3.53
C ALA A 28 -4.00 10.26 -3.25
N GLY A 29 -4.95 9.64 -2.57
CA GLY A 29 -6.24 10.26 -2.26
C GLY A 29 -6.25 11.14 -1.01
N GLY A 30 -5.15 11.14 -0.25
CA GLY A 30 -5.03 11.94 0.96
C GLY A 30 -5.74 11.36 2.18
N THR A 31 -6.24 10.13 2.11
CA THR A 31 -6.89 9.48 3.26
C THR A 31 -5.87 8.94 4.26
N ILE A 32 -4.64 8.72 3.82
CA ILE A 32 -3.53 8.32 4.70
C ILE A 32 -2.63 9.53 4.89
N ALA A 33 -2.46 9.96 6.14
CA ALA A 33 -1.66 11.14 6.47
C ALA A 33 -0.16 10.83 6.46
N HIS A 34 0.63 11.83 6.09
CA HIS A 34 2.08 11.73 6.20
C HIS A 34 2.49 11.51 7.67
N GLY A 35 3.36 10.54 7.90
CA GLY A 35 3.82 10.21 9.25
C GLY A 35 2.88 9.29 10.02
N GLU A 36 1.75 8.90 9.42
CA GLU A 36 0.81 7.99 10.06
C GLU A 36 1.47 6.62 10.28
N GLU A 37 1.23 6.03 11.45
CA GLU A 37 1.82 4.75 11.82
C GLU A 37 1.05 3.61 11.14
N LEU A 38 1.80 2.62 10.63
CA LEU A 38 1.21 1.40 10.11
C LEU A 38 1.06 0.37 11.24
N PRO A 39 -0.01 -0.46 11.19
CA PRO A 39 -0.12 -1.58 12.13
C PRO A 39 1.00 -2.59 11.88
N SER A 40 1.33 -3.38 12.89
CA SER A 40 2.36 -4.42 12.76
C SER A 40 1.93 -5.45 11.72
N ARG A 41 2.92 -6.14 11.15
CA ARG A 41 2.69 -7.21 10.17
C ARG A 41 1.79 -8.30 10.73
N ARG A 42 2.00 -8.64 12.01
CA ARG A 42 1.20 -9.65 12.71
C ARG A 42 -0.26 -9.23 12.81
N VAL A 43 -0.51 -7.97 13.15
CA VAL A 43 -1.87 -7.44 13.26
C VAL A 43 -2.57 -7.47 11.91
N VAL A 44 -1.90 -7.02 10.85
CA VAL A 44 -2.47 -7.03 9.50
C VAL A 44 -2.73 -8.46 9.03
N SER A 45 -1.79 -9.36 9.26
CA SER A 45 -1.93 -10.78 8.92
C SER A 45 -3.17 -11.39 9.59
N ALA A 46 -3.35 -11.12 10.89
CA ALA A 46 -4.51 -11.62 11.62
C ALA A 46 -5.82 -10.99 11.11
N LEU A 47 -5.80 -9.69 10.86
CA LEU A 47 -7.00 -8.97 10.40
C LEU A 47 -7.47 -9.45 9.03
N LEU A 48 -6.54 -9.65 8.11
CA LEU A 48 -6.86 -10.06 6.72
C LEU A 48 -6.93 -11.58 6.55
N GLY A 49 -6.50 -12.34 7.53
CA GLY A 49 -6.46 -13.80 7.44
C GLY A 49 -5.45 -14.31 6.43
N VAL A 50 -4.31 -13.63 6.31
CA VAL A 50 -3.26 -13.97 5.32
C VAL A 50 -1.95 -14.33 6.01
N ASN A 51 -1.04 -14.94 5.25
CA ASN A 51 0.28 -15.31 5.75
C ASN A 51 1.09 -14.06 6.11
N PRO A 52 1.76 -14.01 7.28
CA PRO A 52 2.61 -12.89 7.66
C PRO A 52 3.69 -12.57 6.64
N ASN A 53 4.20 -13.56 5.92
CA ASN A 53 5.21 -13.35 4.87
C ASN A 53 4.65 -12.53 3.71
N THR A 54 3.36 -12.64 3.43
CA THR A 54 2.69 -11.84 2.40
C THR A 54 2.65 -10.37 2.81
N VAL A 55 2.33 -10.09 4.07
CA VAL A 55 2.34 -8.73 4.61
C VAL A 55 3.76 -8.17 4.63
N GLN A 56 4.73 -9.00 5.02
CA GLN A 56 6.16 -8.63 5.02
C GLN A 56 6.61 -8.22 3.62
N LYS A 57 6.24 -8.97 2.59
CA LYS A 57 6.58 -8.67 1.21
C LYS A 57 6.01 -7.31 0.78
N ALA A 58 4.75 -7.04 1.12
CA ALA A 58 4.11 -5.76 0.80
C ALA A 58 4.82 -4.60 1.48
N TYR A 59 5.13 -4.72 2.77
CA TYR A 59 5.81 -3.68 3.53
C TYR A 59 7.22 -3.43 2.99
N ARG A 60 7.94 -4.50 2.66
CA ARG A 60 9.28 -4.36 2.09
C ARG A 60 9.25 -3.60 0.76
N LEU A 61 8.30 -3.91 -0.11
CA LEU A 61 8.15 -3.21 -1.39
C LEU A 61 7.78 -1.74 -1.19
N LEU A 62 6.90 -1.44 -0.23
CA LEU A 62 6.57 -0.04 0.10
C LEU A 62 7.80 0.71 0.60
N GLU A 63 8.63 0.06 1.41
CA GLU A 63 9.87 0.65 1.93
C GLU A 63 10.87 0.90 0.79
N GLU A 64 11.02 -0.06 -0.12
CA GLU A 64 11.90 0.08 -1.30
C GLU A 64 11.47 1.25 -2.19
N GLU A 65 10.17 1.51 -2.28
CA GLU A 65 9.64 2.64 -3.04
C GLU A 65 9.67 3.96 -2.27
N GLY A 66 10.13 3.93 -1.02
CA GLY A 66 10.20 5.14 -0.19
C GLY A 66 8.86 5.62 0.33
N LEU A 67 7.85 4.76 0.35
CA LEU A 67 6.50 5.12 0.80
C LEU A 67 6.27 4.83 2.27
N ILE A 68 7.14 4.04 2.90
CA ILE A 68 7.15 3.85 4.34
C ILE A 68 8.58 3.90 4.86
N LEU A 69 8.71 4.27 6.13
CA LEU A 69 9.99 4.28 6.84
C LEU A 69 9.90 3.35 8.02
N SER A 70 10.91 2.50 8.18
CA SER A 70 11.03 1.62 9.34
C SER A 70 11.78 2.32 10.47
N HIS A 71 11.29 2.13 11.68
CA HIS A 71 11.88 2.69 12.89
C HIS A 71 12.25 1.59 13.87
N THR A 72 13.02 1.94 14.89
CA THR A 72 13.39 1.02 15.96
C THR A 72 12.14 0.44 16.63
N GLY A 73 12.15 -0.85 16.96
CA GLY A 73 11.01 -1.49 17.62
C GLY A 73 9.93 -1.98 16.68
N ALA A 74 10.27 -2.23 15.42
CA ALA A 74 9.37 -2.76 14.39
C ALA A 74 8.21 -1.82 14.04
N LYS A 75 8.36 -0.53 14.31
CA LYS A 75 7.37 0.49 13.90
C LYS A 75 7.68 0.96 12.48
N SER A 76 6.63 1.28 11.74
CA SER A 76 6.74 1.87 10.39
C SER A 76 5.78 3.04 10.27
N THR A 77 6.20 4.08 9.56
CA THR A 77 5.36 5.25 9.29
C THR A 77 5.27 5.52 7.81
N VAL A 78 4.16 6.13 7.39
CA VAL A 78 3.88 6.41 5.99
C VAL A 78 4.59 7.69 5.55
N VAL A 79 5.17 7.66 4.34
CA VAL A 79 5.67 8.85 3.66
C VAL A 79 4.61 9.28 2.65
N ALA A 80 3.83 10.29 3.01
CA ALA A 80 2.73 10.79 2.19
C ALA A 80 2.82 12.31 2.02
N ASP A 81 4.04 12.83 1.91
CA ASP A 81 4.26 14.24 1.61
C ASP A 81 3.83 14.54 0.17
N GLU A 82 3.86 15.81 -0.21
CA GLU A 82 3.41 16.25 -1.52
C GLU A 82 4.15 15.56 -2.67
N ALA A 83 5.45 15.36 -2.53
CA ALA A 83 6.27 14.68 -3.54
C ALA A 83 5.85 13.22 -3.68
N ALA A 84 5.64 12.51 -2.57
CA ALA A 84 5.20 11.11 -2.58
C ALA A 84 3.79 10.98 -3.17
N GLN A 85 2.87 11.86 -2.80
CA GLN A 85 1.52 11.86 -3.34
C GLN A 85 1.51 12.06 -4.84
N SER A 86 2.29 13.02 -5.33
CA SER A 86 2.39 13.33 -6.76
C SER A 86 2.93 12.14 -7.55
N ARG A 87 4.00 11.51 -7.03
CA ARG A 87 4.61 10.35 -7.67
C ARG A 87 3.64 9.18 -7.76
N VAL A 88 2.95 8.89 -6.67
CA VAL A 88 1.99 7.77 -6.61
C VAL A 88 0.80 8.02 -7.54
N ARG A 89 0.29 9.25 -7.58
CA ARG A 89 -0.81 9.62 -8.49
C ARG A 89 -0.40 9.40 -9.95
N GLY A 90 0.81 9.80 -10.32
CA GLY A 90 1.32 9.59 -11.67
C GLY A 90 1.43 8.13 -12.03
N GLU A 91 1.92 7.31 -11.12
CA GLU A 91 2.05 5.87 -11.29
C GLU A 91 0.69 5.19 -11.48
N LEU A 92 -0.30 5.54 -10.65
CA LEU A 92 -1.64 4.98 -10.75
C LEU A 92 -2.33 5.38 -12.05
N LEU A 93 -2.17 6.63 -12.47
CA LEU A 93 -2.73 7.13 -13.73
C LEU A 93 -2.15 6.40 -14.93
N GLN A 94 -0.85 6.15 -14.94
CA GLN A 94 -0.20 5.39 -16.01
C GLN A 94 -0.73 3.96 -16.09
N ALA A 95 -0.96 3.32 -14.96
CA ALA A 95 -1.52 1.97 -14.91
C ALA A 95 -2.93 1.93 -15.51
N GLU A 96 -3.78 2.91 -15.19
CA GLU A 96 -5.13 3.02 -15.74
C GLU A 96 -5.12 3.21 -17.26
N VAL A 97 -4.23 4.06 -17.76
CA VAL A 97 -4.08 4.29 -19.21
C VAL A 97 -3.67 3.01 -19.92
N ARG A 98 -2.72 2.26 -19.37
CA ARG A 98 -2.29 0.98 -19.94
C ARG A 98 -3.43 -0.03 -19.99
N ASP A 99 -4.19 -0.15 -18.91
CA ASP A 99 -5.31 -1.06 -18.82
C ASP A 99 -6.39 -0.71 -19.83
N THR A 100 -6.68 0.57 -20.01
CA THR A 100 -7.64 1.06 -21.00
C THR A 100 -7.19 0.71 -22.42
N ILE A 101 -5.92 0.91 -22.76
CA ILE A 101 -5.38 0.56 -24.07
C ILE A 101 -5.46 -0.94 -24.30
N ALA A 102 -5.11 -1.75 -23.31
CA ALA A 102 -5.18 -3.21 -23.41
C ALA A 102 -6.61 -3.69 -23.62
N ALA A 103 -7.58 -3.06 -22.97
CA ALA A 103 -8.98 -3.42 -23.11
C ALA A 103 -9.56 -3.09 -24.49
N MET A 104 -8.98 -2.14 -25.19
CA MET A 104 -9.42 -1.73 -26.52
C MET A 104 -8.89 -2.64 -27.66
N LYS A 105 -8.00 -3.53 -27.34
CA LYS A 105 -7.53 -4.52 -28.27
C LYS A 105 -8.47 -5.73 -28.30
#